data_049315c64447d920f9c1fe10a8827dcd
#
_entry.id   049315c64447d920f9c1fe10a8827dcd
#
_cell.length_a   1.000
_cell.length_b   1.000
_cell.length_c   1.000
_cell.angle_alpha   90.00
_cell.angle_beta   90.00
_cell.angle_gamma   90.00
#
_symmetry.space_group_name_H-M   'P 1'
#
loop_
_entity.id
_entity.type
_entity.pdbx_description
1 polymer ?
#
loop_
_entity_poly.entity_id
_entity_poly.type
_entity_poly.pdbx_seq_one_letter_code
_entity_poly.pdbx_strand_id
1 'polypeptide(L)'
;MNLTLKVWRQKNATSRGHLTTYRVKEISPDMSFLEMLDVLNERLILDGDDPIAFDHDCREGICGMCGLVINGVPHGEQRATTTCQLHMRHFKDGDTIVIEPWRAAPFPVVKDLVVDRSAFDRIIEAGGYVSVPTGSAPDAHAVPVPKASADTAFDAATCIGCGACVAACPNGSASLFTAAKITHLGLLPQGQPERARRARAMVETADELGFGGCTNIGECTAVCPKGIPLATIARMNADYLGLAATGD
;
A
#
# COMPACT_ATOMS: atom_id res chain seq x y z
N MET A 1 -14.85 -24.53 -6.98
CA MET A 1 -15.77 -23.44 -7.39
C MET A 1 -15.57 -23.08 -8.85
N ASN A 2 -16.66 -22.70 -9.53
CA ASN A 2 -16.60 -22.14 -10.88
C ASN A 2 -16.88 -20.64 -10.77
N LEU A 3 -16.03 -19.83 -11.38
CA LEU A 3 -16.11 -18.38 -11.24
C LEU A 3 -16.02 -17.69 -12.60
N THR A 4 -16.60 -16.51 -12.68
CA THR A 4 -16.46 -15.61 -13.83
C THR A 4 -15.58 -14.44 -13.40
N LEU A 5 -14.43 -14.26 -14.05
CA LEU A 5 -13.49 -13.18 -13.75
C LEU A 5 -13.58 -12.12 -14.85
N LYS A 6 -13.78 -10.87 -14.48
CA LYS A 6 -13.67 -9.70 -15.35
C LYS A 6 -12.38 -8.99 -15.03
N VAL A 7 -11.34 -9.24 -15.79
CA VAL A 7 -9.98 -8.77 -15.51
C VAL A 7 -9.63 -7.61 -16.43
N TRP A 8 -9.08 -6.55 -15.87
CA TRP A 8 -8.55 -5.45 -16.65
C TRP A 8 -7.35 -5.91 -17.47
N ARG A 9 -7.43 -5.68 -18.80
CA ARG A 9 -6.34 -5.96 -19.73
C ARG A 9 -5.91 -4.67 -20.41
N GLN A 10 -4.61 -4.41 -20.37
CA GLN A 10 -4.00 -3.23 -20.98
C GLN A 10 -2.58 -3.58 -21.42
N LYS A 11 -2.29 -3.46 -22.72
CA LYS A 11 -1.04 -3.90 -23.30
C LYS A 11 0.19 -3.14 -22.79
N ASN A 12 0.04 -1.83 -22.57
CA ASN A 12 1.10 -0.92 -22.09
C ASN A 12 0.48 0.39 -21.58
N ALA A 13 1.32 1.28 -21.05
CA ALA A 13 0.90 2.55 -20.46
C ALA A 13 0.11 3.47 -21.41
N THR A 14 0.32 3.38 -22.72
CA THR A 14 -0.32 4.26 -23.72
C THR A 14 -1.54 3.64 -24.41
N SER A 15 -1.75 2.34 -24.24
CA SER A 15 -2.91 1.66 -24.83
C SER A 15 -4.16 1.85 -23.96
N ARG A 16 -5.33 1.84 -24.61
CA ARG A 16 -6.60 1.83 -23.90
C ARG A 16 -6.84 0.45 -23.28
N GLY A 17 -7.08 0.39 -21.98
CA GLY A 17 -7.45 -0.83 -21.28
C GLY A 17 -8.95 -1.12 -21.36
N HIS A 18 -9.32 -2.38 -21.10
CA HIS A 18 -10.70 -2.87 -21.07
C HIS A 18 -10.83 -4.09 -20.17
N LEU A 19 -12.03 -4.42 -19.74
CA LEU A 19 -12.32 -5.64 -19.00
C LEU A 19 -12.50 -6.82 -19.96
N THR A 20 -11.75 -7.90 -19.74
CA THR A 20 -11.87 -9.17 -20.46
C THR A 20 -12.48 -10.22 -19.53
N THR A 21 -13.40 -11.03 -20.04
CA THR A 21 -14.09 -12.04 -19.24
C THR A 21 -13.43 -13.41 -19.41
N TYR A 22 -13.07 -14.02 -18.28
CA TYR A 22 -12.54 -15.38 -18.20
C TYR A 22 -13.46 -16.26 -17.34
N ARG A 23 -13.49 -17.54 -17.62
CA ARG A 23 -14.19 -18.55 -16.79
C ARG A 23 -13.15 -19.49 -16.20
N VAL A 24 -13.07 -19.55 -14.89
CA VAL A 24 -12.24 -20.52 -14.18
C VAL A 24 -13.14 -21.58 -13.53
N LYS A 25 -12.69 -22.83 -13.55
CA LYS A 25 -13.41 -23.98 -13.02
C LYS A 25 -12.55 -24.73 -12.03
N GLU A 26 -13.20 -25.44 -11.13
CA GLU A 26 -12.54 -26.34 -10.15
C GLU A 26 -11.55 -25.61 -9.23
N ILE A 27 -11.79 -24.32 -8.96
CA ILE A 27 -10.99 -23.54 -8.02
C ILE A 27 -11.27 -24.05 -6.61
N SER A 28 -10.20 -24.42 -5.88
CA SER A 28 -10.29 -24.80 -4.48
C SER A 28 -10.62 -23.58 -3.61
N PRO A 29 -11.49 -23.71 -2.61
CA PRO A 29 -11.73 -22.65 -1.64
C PRO A 29 -10.50 -22.32 -0.77
N ASP A 30 -9.54 -23.24 -0.69
CA ASP A 30 -8.32 -23.06 0.11
C ASP A 30 -7.19 -22.36 -0.64
N MET A 31 -7.30 -22.20 -1.96
CA MET A 31 -6.37 -21.40 -2.74
C MET A 31 -6.42 -19.93 -2.31
N SER A 32 -5.27 -19.25 -2.38
CA SER A 32 -5.22 -17.79 -2.35
C SER A 32 -5.73 -17.19 -3.66
N PHE A 33 -6.08 -15.90 -3.63
CA PHE A 33 -6.50 -15.18 -4.82
C PHE A 33 -5.43 -15.17 -5.92
N LEU A 34 -4.15 -15.09 -5.54
CA LEU A 34 -3.05 -15.13 -6.50
C LEU A 34 -2.88 -16.52 -7.13
N GLU A 35 -3.04 -17.60 -6.35
CA GLU A 35 -3.00 -18.96 -6.91
C GLU A 35 -4.12 -19.19 -7.92
N MET A 36 -5.31 -18.64 -7.69
CA MET A 36 -6.40 -18.68 -8.68
C MET A 36 -6.00 -17.95 -9.98
N LEU A 37 -5.30 -16.82 -9.90
CA LEU A 37 -4.76 -16.11 -11.07
C LEU A 37 -3.64 -16.91 -11.75
N ASP A 38 -2.78 -17.59 -10.99
CA ASP A 38 -1.76 -18.51 -11.55
C ASP A 38 -2.43 -19.64 -12.37
N VAL A 39 -3.47 -20.27 -11.83
CA VAL A 39 -4.24 -21.31 -12.55
C VAL A 39 -4.86 -20.78 -13.85
N LEU A 40 -5.37 -19.55 -13.83
CA LEU A 40 -5.86 -18.91 -15.05
C LEU A 40 -4.72 -18.68 -16.06
N ASN A 41 -3.59 -18.17 -15.61
CA ASN A 41 -2.42 -17.89 -16.46
C ASN A 41 -1.82 -19.16 -17.08
N GLU A 42 -1.75 -20.26 -16.32
CA GLU A 42 -1.33 -21.57 -16.88
C GLU A 42 -2.22 -21.99 -18.04
N ARG A 43 -3.54 -21.84 -17.92
CA ARG A 43 -4.48 -22.16 -19.00
C ARG A 43 -4.28 -21.25 -20.21
N LEU A 44 -4.14 -19.92 -20.00
CA LEU A 44 -3.90 -18.98 -21.08
C LEU A 44 -2.63 -19.33 -21.85
N ILE A 45 -1.55 -19.68 -21.15
CA ILE A 45 -0.28 -20.08 -21.77
C ILE A 45 -0.45 -21.37 -22.59
N LEU A 46 -1.17 -22.36 -22.06
CA LEU A 46 -1.44 -23.62 -22.79
C LEU A 46 -2.29 -23.41 -24.04
N ASP A 47 -3.22 -22.45 -24.00
CA ASP A 47 -4.08 -22.07 -25.13
C ASP A 47 -3.35 -21.15 -26.13
N GLY A 48 -2.13 -20.69 -25.82
CA GLY A 48 -1.34 -19.78 -26.65
C GLY A 48 -1.73 -18.31 -26.52
N ASP A 49 -2.51 -17.97 -25.48
CA ASP A 49 -2.95 -16.62 -25.17
C ASP A 49 -1.93 -15.88 -24.28
N ASP A 50 -1.96 -14.53 -24.33
CA ASP A 50 -1.08 -13.68 -23.48
C ASP A 50 -1.54 -13.75 -22.01
N PRO A 51 -0.69 -14.21 -21.08
CA PRO A 51 -1.04 -14.30 -19.67
C PRO A 51 -1.29 -12.91 -19.08
N ILE A 52 -2.08 -12.87 -17.99
CA ILE A 52 -2.36 -11.64 -17.24
C ILE A 52 -1.11 -11.24 -16.47
N ALA A 53 -0.63 -10.01 -16.68
CA ALA A 53 0.43 -9.46 -15.88
C ALA A 53 -0.11 -8.98 -14.53
N PHE A 54 0.42 -9.48 -13.43
CA PHE A 54 0.15 -9.02 -12.07
C PHE A 54 1.39 -9.18 -11.20
N ASP A 55 1.55 -8.27 -10.23
CA ASP A 55 2.68 -8.29 -9.31
C ASP A 55 2.44 -9.25 -8.16
N HIS A 56 3.49 -10.00 -7.81
CA HIS A 56 3.55 -10.85 -6.64
C HIS A 56 5.02 -11.07 -6.26
N ASP A 57 5.26 -11.34 -4.95
CA ASP A 57 6.59 -11.68 -4.47
C ASP A 57 6.51 -12.57 -3.24
N CYS A 58 6.44 -12.01 -2.02
CA CYS A 58 6.52 -12.78 -0.77
C CYS A 58 5.37 -13.79 -0.59
N ARG A 59 4.17 -13.51 -1.07
CA ARG A 59 2.92 -14.27 -0.83
C ARG A 59 2.56 -14.47 0.65
N GLU A 60 3.16 -13.66 1.54
CA GLU A 60 3.00 -13.70 2.99
C GLU A 60 2.41 -12.41 3.59
N GLY A 61 1.97 -11.47 2.75
CA GLY A 61 1.37 -10.22 3.18
C GLY A 61 2.35 -9.20 3.77
N ILE A 62 3.63 -9.23 3.38
CA ILE A 62 4.67 -8.38 3.97
C ILE A 62 5.44 -7.49 2.97
N CYS A 63 5.39 -7.78 1.66
CA CYS A 63 6.17 -7.03 0.67
C CYS A 63 5.41 -5.87 -0.01
N GLY A 64 4.08 -5.86 0.05
CA GLY A 64 3.25 -4.84 -0.57
C GLY A 64 3.11 -4.92 -2.11
N MET A 65 3.61 -5.98 -2.76
CA MET A 65 3.61 -6.07 -4.23
C MET A 65 2.24 -6.46 -4.83
N CYS A 66 1.47 -7.32 -4.19
CA CYS A 66 0.25 -7.93 -4.71
C CYS A 66 -0.99 -7.00 -4.72
N GLY A 67 -0.80 -5.72 -5.05
CA GLY A 67 -1.87 -4.73 -5.00
C GLY A 67 -2.87 -4.86 -6.14
N LEU A 68 -4.12 -5.22 -5.84
CA LEU A 68 -5.23 -5.31 -6.79
C LEU A 68 -6.51 -4.70 -6.22
N VAL A 69 -7.35 -4.12 -7.08
CA VAL A 69 -8.74 -3.77 -6.75
C VAL A 69 -9.63 -4.96 -7.10
N ILE A 70 -10.33 -5.51 -6.11
CA ILE A 70 -11.22 -6.66 -6.26
C ILE A 70 -12.63 -6.21 -5.92
N ASN A 71 -13.55 -6.29 -6.87
CA ASN A 71 -14.93 -5.80 -6.74
C ASN A 71 -15.01 -4.35 -6.24
N GLY A 72 -14.09 -3.49 -6.69
CA GLY A 72 -14.04 -2.08 -6.31
C GLY A 72 -13.34 -1.79 -4.97
N VAL A 73 -12.86 -2.81 -4.24
CA VAL A 73 -12.19 -2.65 -2.96
C VAL A 73 -10.70 -3.03 -3.08
N PRO A 74 -9.76 -2.15 -2.71
CA PRO A 74 -8.33 -2.49 -2.65
C PRO A 74 -8.08 -3.70 -1.74
N HIS A 75 -7.39 -4.73 -2.28
CA HIS A 75 -7.16 -6.03 -1.66
C HIS A 75 -8.42 -6.90 -1.43
N GLY A 76 -9.64 -6.46 -1.84
CA GLY A 76 -10.89 -7.13 -1.59
C GLY A 76 -11.54 -6.78 -0.25
N GLU A 77 -12.69 -7.38 0.05
CA GLU A 77 -13.54 -7.00 1.20
C GLU A 77 -13.02 -7.47 2.56
N GLN A 78 -12.08 -8.42 2.58
CA GLN A 78 -11.52 -8.96 3.82
C GLN A 78 -10.63 -7.91 4.50
N ARG A 79 -11.02 -7.48 5.70
CA ARG A 79 -10.25 -6.48 6.47
C ARG A 79 -8.87 -6.99 6.87
N ALA A 80 -7.91 -6.07 6.99
CA ALA A 80 -6.53 -6.34 7.42
C ALA A 80 -5.85 -7.46 6.62
N THR A 81 -6.19 -7.59 5.32
CA THR A 81 -5.76 -8.68 4.47
C THR A 81 -5.18 -8.13 3.17
N THR A 82 -4.07 -8.68 2.72
CA THR A 82 -3.49 -8.41 1.39
C THR A 82 -4.07 -9.38 0.36
N THR A 83 -4.00 -9.04 -0.93
CA THR A 83 -4.50 -9.92 -1.99
C THR A 83 -3.90 -11.33 -1.95
N CYS A 84 -2.61 -11.47 -1.61
CA CYS A 84 -1.98 -12.79 -1.50
C CYS A 84 -2.45 -13.62 -0.29
N GLN A 85 -3.11 -13.00 0.68
CA GLN A 85 -3.70 -13.66 1.86
C GLN A 85 -5.23 -13.79 1.76
N LEU A 86 -5.84 -13.20 0.73
CA LEU A 86 -7.26 -13.38 0.45
C LEU A 86 -7.48 -14.77 -0.16
N HIS A 87 -8.24 -15.62 0.54
CA HIS A 87 -8.53 -16.97 0.07
C HIS A 87 -9.86 -17.05 -0.69
N MET A 88 -9.94 -18.00 -1.63
CA MET A 88 -11.12 -18.15 -2.48
C MET A 88 -12.40 -18.56 -1.73
N ARG A 89 -12.30 -19.09 -0.51
CA ARG A 89 -13.46 -19.36 0.37
C ARG A 89 -14.29 -18.13 0.76
N HIS A 90 -13.77 -16.92 0.52
CA HIS A 90 -14.53 -15.67 0.70
C HIS A 90 -15.48 -15.37 -0.46
N PHE A 91 -15.42 -16.14 -1.53
CA PHE A 91 -16.29 -16.08 -2.70
C PHE A 91 -17.20 -17.30 -2.77
N LYS A 92 -18.27 -17.21 -3.56
CA LYS A 92 -19.23 -18.30 -3.76
C LYS A 92 -19.11 -18.88 -5.15
N ASP A 93 -19.51 -20.15 -5.29
CA ASP A 93 -19.62 -20.78 -6.60
C ASP A 93 -20.58 -19.98 -7.50
N GLY A 94 -20.17 -19.70 -8.72
CA GLY A 94 -20.90 -18.88 -9.70
C GLY A 94 -20.65 -17.36 -9.59
N ASP A 95 -19.90 -16.88 -8.61
CA ASP A 95 -19.63 -15.44 -8.47
C ASP A 95 -18.94 -14.85 -9.72
N THR A 96 -19.24 -13.59 -9.97
CA THR A 96 -18.50 -12.74 -10.92
C THR A 96 -17.60 -11.79 -10.13
N ILE A 97 -16.30 -11.85 -10.39
CA ILE A 97 -15.29 -11.05 -9.69
C ILE A 97 -14.67 -10.07 -10.70
N VAL A 98 -14.68 -8.79 -10.37
CA VAL A 98 -14.03 -7.73 -11.16
C VAL A 98 -12.64 -7.46 -10.56
N ILE A 99 -11.62 -7.50 -11.41
CA ILE A 99 -10.20 -7.36 -11.00
C ILE A 99 -9.57 -6.24 -11.81
N GLU A 100 -9.06 -5.23 -11.12
CA GLU A 100 -8.51 -4.02 -11.72
C GLU A 100 -7.17 -3.64 -11.06
N PRO A 101 -6.30 -2.88 -11.76
CA PRO A 101 -5.10 -2.31 -11.16
C PRO A 101 -5.46 -1.16 -10.21
N TRP A 102 -4.48 -0.67 -9.44
CA TRP A 102 -4.62 0.62 -8.75
C TRP A 102 -4.97 1.72 -9.75
N ARG A 103 -6.02 2.49 -9.47
CA ARG A 103 -6.47 3.60 -10.32
C ARG A 103 -6.14 4.93 -9.65
N ALA A 104 -4.89 5.33 -9.69
CA ALA A 104 -4.44 6.62 -9.20
C ALA A 104 -3.47 7.23 -10.23
N ALA A 105 -3.56 8.54 -10.46
CA ALA A 105 -2.70 9.22 -11.42
C ALA A 105 -1.19 8.99 -11.15
N PRO A 106 -0.72 8.98 -9.88
CA PRO A 106 0.69 8.71 -9.58
C PRO A 106 1.11 7.24 -9.75
N PHE A 107 0.17 6.34 -10.07
CA PHE A 107 0.42 4.91 -10.33
C PHE A 107 -0.01 4.53 -11.75
N PRO A 108 0.71 4.98 -12.79
CA PRO A 108 0.35 4.64 -14.15
C PRO A 108 0.44 3.13 -14.39
N VAL A 109 -0.50 2.61 -15.18
CA VAL A 109 -0.51 1.19 -15.53
C VAL A 109 0.66 0.88 -16.47
N VAL A 110 1.46 -0.11 -16.12
CA VAL A 110 2.56 -0.64 -16.95
C VAL A 110 2.01 -1.68 -17.94
N LYS A 111 1.34 -2.69 -17.44
CA LYS A 111 0.63 -3.73 -18.21
C LYS A 111 -0.42 -4.39 -17.34
N ASP A 112 -1.63 -4.58 -17.86
CA ASP A 112 -2.75 -5.25 -17.21
C ASP A 112 -3.01 -4.75 -15.77
N LEU A 113 -2.64 -5.53 -14.76
CA LEU A 113 -2.82 -5.24 -13.35
C LEU A 113 -1.56 -4.64 -12.68
N VAL A 114 -0.46 -4.55 -13.41
CA VAL A 114 0.82 -4.00 -12.92
C VAL A 114 0.82 -2.49 -13.09
N VAL A 115 1.19 -1.78 -12.02
CA VAL A 115 1.33 -0.32 -12.00
C VAL A 115 2.74 0.09 -11.57
N ASP A 116 3.20 1.24 -12.06
CA ASP A 116 4.44 1.86 -11.60
C ASP A 116 4.19 2.57 -10.25
N ARG A 117 4.90 2.14 -9.20
CA ARG A 117 4.85 2.73 -7.86
C ARG A 117 6.13 3.46 -7.46
N SER A 118 7.00 3.76 -8.42
CA SER A 118 8.26 4.48 -8.18
C SER A 118 8.07 5.84 -7.50
N ALA A 119 6.87 6.43 -7.61
CA ALA A 119 6.52 7.63 -6.85
C ALA A 119 6.62 7.42 -5.32
N PHE A 120 6.32 6.23 -4.81
CA PHE A 120 6.52 5.92 -3.39
C PHE A 120 8.00 5.87 -3.00
N ASP A 121 8.83 5.30 -3.87
CA ASP A 121 10.27 5.23 -3.62
C ASP A 121 10.86 6.63 -3.50
N ARG A 122 10.45 7.56 -4.38
CA ARG A 122 10.87 8.98 -4.32
C ARG A 122 10.43 9.68 -3.03
N ILE A 123 9.25 9.39 -2.50
CA ILE A 123 8.82 9.91 -1.19
C ILE A 123 9.75 9.38 -0.09
N ILE A 124 10.11 8.09 -0.13
CA ILE A 124 11.03 7.51 0.86
C ILE A 124 12.44 8.09 0.71
N GLU A 125 12.95 8.28 -0.50
CA GLU A 125 14.24 8.93 -0.75
C GLU A 125 14.31 10.35 -0.19
N ALA A 126 13.21 11.09 -0.19
CA ALA A 126 13.14 12.46 0.31
C ALA A 126 13.38 12.57 1.83
N GLY A 127 13.07 11.53 2.62
CA GLY A 127 13.23 11.62 4.07
C GLY A 127 12.95 10.33 4.86
N GLY A 128 12.63 9.23 4.21
CA GLY A 128 12.25 7.97 4.87
C GLY A 128 13.42 7.19 5.50
N TYR A 129 14.47 7.88 5.90
CA TYR A 129 15.70 7.33 6.48
C TYR A 129 16.17 8.17 7.67
N VAL A 130 17.19 7.68 8.36
CA VAL A 130 17.91 8.40 9.43
C VAL A 130 19.34 8.64 8.95
N SER A 131 19.77 9.93 8.97
CA SER A 131 21.16 10.28 8.62
C SER A 131 22.11 9.85 9.74
N VAL A 132 23.34 9.53 9.36
CA VAL A 132 24.42 9.16 10.31
C VAL A 132 25.43 10.30 10.43
N PRO A 133 25.96 10.58 11.62
CA PRO A 133 25.57 10.17 12.96
C PRO A 133 24.48 11.09 13.54
N THR A 134 23.55 10.53 14.29
CA THR A 134 22.50 11.30 14.97
C THR A 134 22.85 11.67 16.42
N GLY A 135 24.11 11.60 16.79
CA GLY A 135 24.65 11.93 18.11
C GLY A 135 25.41 10.76 18.74
N SER A 136 25.81 10.96 20.00
CA SER A 136 26.49 9.95 20.81
C SER A 136 25.51 8.93 21.38
N ALA A 137 26.03 7.78 21.83
CA ALA A 137 25.24 6.83 22.63
C ALA A 137 24.70 7.54 23.89
N PRO A 138 23.47 7.26 24.33
CA PRO A 138 22.92 7.82 25.53
C PRO A 138 23.72 7.33 26.76
N ASP A 139 23.72 8.13 27.82
CA ASP A 139 24.32 7.75 29.10
C ASP A 139 23.72 6.47 29.67
N ALA A 140 24.48 5.70 30.44
CA ALA A 140 24.04 4.41 30.99
C ALA A 140 22.76 4.49 31.85
N HIS A 141 22.46 5.67 32.40
CA HIS A 141 21.27 5.94 33.20
C HIS A 141 20.23 6.81 32.48
N ALA A 142 20.35 6.97 31.15
CA ALA A 142 19.38 7.73 30.39
C ALA A 142 17.99 7.07 30.47
N VAL A 143 16.96 7.89 30.57
CA VAL A 143 15.55 7.39 30.51
C VAL A 143 15.29 6.81 29.15
N PRO A 144 14.86 5.54 29.04
CA PRO A 144 14.48 4.94 27.76
C PRO A 144 13.31 5.69 27.11
N VAL A 145 13.12 5.47 25.81
CA VAL A 145 11.94 5.95 25.10
C VAL A 145 10.67 5.45 25.79
N PRO A 146 9.67 6.32 26.05
CA PRO A 146 8.39 5.89 26.61
C PRO A 146 7.77 4.78 25.76
N LYS A 147 7.26 3.73 26.43
CA LYS A 147 6.67 2.58 25.75
C LYS A 147 5.57 3.00 24.76
N ALA A 148 4.71 3.94 25.12
CA ALA A 148 3.63 4.42 24.25
C ALA A 148 4.17 5.02 22.95
N SER A 149 5.26 5.80 23.01
CA SER A 149 5.90 6.36 21.81
C SER A 149 6.53 5.27 20.95
N ALA A 150 7.21 4.32 21.58
CA ALA A 150 7.80 3.18 20.88
C ALA A 150 6.73 2.32 20.20
N ASP A 151 5.64 1.97 20.90
CA ASP A 151 4.54 1.20 20.35
C ASP A 151 3.93 1.91 19.13
N THR A 152 3.62 3.20 19.23
CA THR A 152 3.11 3.99 18.11
C THR A 152 4.08 4.04 16.92
N ALA A 153 5.39 4.16 17.19
CA ALA A 153 6.40 4.13 16.15
C ALA A 153 6.44 2.78 15.42
N PHE A 154 6.39 1.68 16.17
CA PHE A 154 6.41 0.33 15.59
C PHE A 154 5.11 -0.02 14.87
N ASP A 155 3.96 0.41 15.37
CA ASP A 155 2.67 0.26 14.66
C ASP A 155 2.73 0.97 13.30
N ALA A 156 3.24 2.19 13.26
CA ALA A 156 3.44 2.93 12.01
C ALA A 156 4.49 2.26 11.09
N ALA A 157 5.52 1.63 11.65
CA ALA A 157 6.56 0.91 10.91
C ALA A 157 6.04 -0.34 10.17
N THR A 158 4.87 -0.86 10.56
CA THR A 158 4.26 -2.03 9.89
C THR A 158 3.80 -1.73 8.46
N CYS A 159 3.80 -0.47 8.01
CA CYS A 159 3.44 -0.09 6.65
C CYS A 159 4.33 -0.81 5.62
N ILE A 160 3.69 -1.54 4.70
CA ILE A 160 4.37 -2.33 3.65
C ILE A 160 4.42 -1.61 2.29
N GLY A 161 4.00 -0.35 2.20
CA GLY A 161 4.02 0.42 0.96
C GLY A 161 3.18 -0.16 -0.18
N CYS A 162 2.09 -0.87 0.12
CA CYS A 162 1.30 -1.54 -0.91
C CYS A 162 0.52 -0.61 -1.85
N GLY A 163 0.20 0.61 -1.42
CA GLY A 163 -0.55 1.59 -2.22
C GLY A 163 -2.08 1.52 -2.09
N ALA A 164 -2.63 0.58 -1.30
CA ALA A 164 -4.08 0.46 -1.12
C ALA A 164 -4.74 1.75 -0.60
N CYS A 165 -4.05 2.47 0.29
CA CYS A 165 -4.50 3.75 0.83
C CYS A 165 -4.68 4.83 -0.25
N VAL A 166 -3.81 4.86 -1.25
CA VAL A 166 -3.93 5.77 -2.41
C VAL A 166 -5.08 5.34 -3.31
N ALA A 167 -5.17 4.03 -3.59
CA ALA A 167 -6.19 3.47 -4.47
C ALA A 167 -7.62 3.63 -3.91
N ALA A 168 -7.79 3.61 -2.60
CA ALA A 168 -9.08 3.82 -1.94
C ALA A 168 -9.44 5.31 -1.78
N CYS A 169 -8.46 6.20 -1.82
CA CYS A 169 -8.69 7.62 -1.58
C CYS A 169 -9.31 8.30 -2.80
N PRO A 170 -10.46 8.97 -2.67
CA PRO A 170 -11.06 9.72 -3.79
C PRO A 170 -10.14 10.78 -4.38
N ASN A 171 -9.21 11.30 -3.57
CA ASN A 171 -8.22 12.28 -4.00
C ASN A 171 -6.90 11.64 -4.48
N GLY A 172 -6.74 10.33 -4.40
CA GLY A 172 -5.46 9.66 -4.68
C GLY A 172 -4.32 10.09 -3.75
N SER A 173 -4.63 10.39 -2.48
CA SER A 173 -3.66 10.93 -1.51
C SER A 173 -2.71 9.86 -0.98
N ALA A 174 -1.42 10.17 -0.93
CA ALA A 174 -0.39 9.35 -0.29
C ALA A 174 -0.22 9.63 1.22
N SER A 175 -1.09 10.48 1.81
CA SER A 175 -0.91 10.97 3.19
C SER A 175 -0.74 9.86 4.21
N LEU A 176 -1.47 8.74 4.14
CA LEU A 176 -1.33 7.64 5.10
C LEU A 176 0.03 6.95 4.97
N PHE A 177 0.50 6.70 3.76
CA PHE A 177 1.82 6.11 3.49
C PHE A 177 2.94 7.01 4.01
N THR A 178 2.92 8.28 3.62
CA THR A 178 3.91 9.29 4.02
C THR A 178 3.91 9.47 5.55
N ALA A 179 2.72 9.60 6.15
CA ALA A 179 2.54 9.76 7.58
C ALA A 179 3.05 8.56 8.39
N ALA A 180 2.86 7.34 7.89
CA ALA A 180 3.37 6.14 8.55
C ALA A 180 4.88 6.20 8.74
N LYS A 181 5.64 6.57 7.70
CA LYS A 181 7.10 6.68 7.79
C LYS A 181 7.55 7.87 8.64
N ILE A 182 6.89 9.02 8.52
CA ILE A 182 7.18 10.21 9.34
C ILE A 182 6.92 9.90 10.82
N THR A 183 5.79 9.27 11.16
CA THR A 183 5.45 8.88 12.54
C THR A 183 6.46 7.86 13.09
N HIS A 184 6.77 6.82 12.31
CA HIS A 184 7.77 5.81 12.68
C HIS A 184 9.09 6.45 13.11
N LEU A 185 9.72 7.21 12.24
CA LEU A 185 11.03 7.81 12.51
C LEU A 185 10.95 9.01 13.46
N GLY A 186 9.85 9.76 13.43
CA GLY A 186 9.65 10.94 14.27
C GLY A 186 9.42 10.63 15.75
N LEU A 187 9.03 9.41 16.12
CA LEU A 187 8.85 8.98 17.51
C LEU A 187 10.04 8.20 18.07
N LEU A 188 10.98 7.82 17.22
CA LEU A 188 12.21 7.17 17.66
C LEU A 188 13.31 8.21 17.92
N PRO A 189 14.21 8.00 18.92
CA PRO A 189 15.27 8.95 19.27
C PRO A 189 16.16 9.32 18.09
N GLN A 190 16.49 8.32 17.25
CA GLN A 190 17.36 8.49 16.09
C GLN A 190 16.77 9.41 15.03
N GLY A 191 15.45 9.49 14.95
CA GLY A 191 14.75 10.30 13.96
C GLY A 191 14.41 11.71 14.41
N GLN A 192 14.54 12.02 15.71
CA GLN A 192 14.15 13.31 16.29
C GLN A 192 14.90 14.52 15.70
N PRO A 193 16.23 14.51 15.51
CA PRO A 193 16.95 15.65 14.98
C PRO A 193 16.50 16.10 13.60
N GLU A 194 15.94 15.17 12.81
CA GLU A 194 15.52 15.40 11.42
C GLU A 194 14.01 15.49 11.25
N ARG A 195 13.23 15.39 12.33
CA ARG A 195 11.77 15.23 12.29
C ARG A 195 11.06 16.26 11.42
N ALA A 196 11.27 17.54 11.68
CA ALA A 196 10.60 18.62 10.93
C ALA A 196 11.07 18.68 9.47
N ARG A 197 12.37 18.52 9.21
CA ARG A 197 12.93 18.48 7.86
C ARG A 197 12.38 17.31 7.06
N ARG A 198 12.33 16.13 7.67
CA ARG A 198 11.76 14.92 7.08
C ARG A 198 10.30 15.10 6.70
N ALA A 199 9.47 15.60 7.63
CA ALA A 199 8.05 15.81 7.39
C ALA A 199 7.83 16.75 6.20
N ARG A 200 8.55 17.86 6.17
CA ARG A 200 8.47 18.84 5.08
C ARG A 200 8.88 18.22 3.73
N ALA A 201 10.07 17.63 3.66
CA ALA A 201 10.59 17.07 2.42
C ALA A 201 9.69 15.96 1.85
N MET A 202 9.20 15.04 2.69
CA MET A 202 8.36 13.95 2.22
C MET A 202 6.96 14.39 1.80
N VAL A 203 6.36 15.38 2.47
CA VAL A 203 5.05 15.93 2.10
C VAL A 203 5.14 16.72 0.80
N GLU A 204 6.12 17.64 0.68
CA GLU A 204 6.35 18.43 -0.53
C GLU A 204 6.64 17.52 -1.74
N THR A 205 7.46 16.48 -1.57
CA THR A 205 7.71 15.48 -2.63
C THR A 205 6.43 14.76 -3.04
N ALA A 206 5.57 14.38 -2.08
CA ALA A 206 4.29 13.74 -2.42
C ALA A 206 3.40 14.67 -3.26
N ASP A 207 3.35 15.96 -2.93
CA ASP A 207 2.58 16.95 -3.69
C ASP A 207 3.17 17.15 -5.10
N GLU A 208 4.49 17.25 -5.23
CA GLU A 208 5.20 17.36 -6.52
C GLU A 208 4.97 16.15 -7.44
N LEU A 209 4.80 14.97 -6.87
CA LEU A 209 4.52 13.72 -7.58
C LEU A 209 3.05 13.58 -8.02
N GLY A 210 2.20 14.57 -7.70
CA GLY A 210 0.81 14.61 -8.10
C GLY A 210 -0.14 13.77 -7.25
N PHE A 211 0.27 13.41 -6.02
CA PHE A 211 -0.69 12.86 -5.05
C PHE A 211 -1.62 13.95 -4.55
N GLY A 212 -2.89 13.66 -4.45
CA GLY A 212 -3.89 14.61 -3.98
C GLY A 212 -3.82 14.87 -2.46
N GLY A 213 -4.29 16.04 -2.05
CA GLY A 213 -4.36 16.44 -0.65
C GLY A 213 -5.34 15.59 0.17
N CYS A 214 -5.02 15.37 1.44
CA CYS A 214 -5.90 14.64 2.36
C CYS A 214 -7.10 15.52 2.79
N THR A 215 -8.30 15.02 2.60
CA THR A 215 -9.56 15.64 3.07
C THR A 215 -10.20 14.89 4.23
N ASN A 216 -9.44 14.02 4.89
CA ASN A 216 -9.81 13.30 6.11
C ASN A 216 -11.04 12.38 5.99
N ILE A 217 -11.24 11.75 4.82
CA ILE A 217 -12.37 10.85 4.55
C ILE A 217 -12.22 9.52 5.31
N GLY A 218 -10.99 9.00 5.46
CA GLY A 218 -10.70 7.81 6.27
C GLY A 218 -10.68 6.48 5.52
N GLU A 219 -11.03 6.43 4.24
CA GLU A 219 -11.02 5.20 3.42
C GLU A 219 -9.66 4.50 3.43
N CYS A 220 -8.58 5.26 3.50
CA CYS A 220 -7.21 4.75 3.52
C CYS A 220 -6.94 3.81 4.70
N THR A 221 -7.50 4.09 5.88
CA THR A 221 -7.36 3.23 7.06
C THR A 221 -8.26 2.01 6.99
N ALA A 222 -9.43 2.15 6.38
CA ALA A 222 -10.40 1.06 6.24
C ALA A 222 -9.85 -0.10 5.39
N VAL A 223 -9.07 0.23 4.35
CA VAL A 223 -8.47 -0.77 3.42
C VAL A 223 -7.04 -1.16 3.78
N CYS A 224 -6.44 -0.53 4.80
CA CYS A 224 -5.05 -0.79 5.15
C CYS A 224 -4.86 -2.23 5.67
N PRO A 225 -4.06 -3.09 5.00
CA PRO A 225 -3.85 -4.46 5.45
C PRO A 225 -3.04 -4.55 6.75
N LYS A 226 -2.42 -3.43 7.16
CA LYS A 226 -1.61 -3.32 8.39
C LYS A 226 -2.27 -2.48 9.48
N GLY A 227 -3.49 -1.97 9.24
CA GLY A 227 -4.25 -1.24 10.25
C GLY A 227 -3.62 0.09 10.67
N ILE A 228 -2.86 0.74 9.79
CA ILE A 228 -2.24 2.04 10.10
C ILE A 228 -3.34 3.06 10.45
N PRO A 229 -3.31 3.67 11.65
CA PRO A 229 -4.38 4.53 12.11
C PRO A 229 -4.32 5.93 11.47
N LEU A 230 -5.48 6.56 11.33
CA LEU A 230 -5.60 7.93 10.79
C LEU A 230 -4.83 8.97 11.63
N ALA A 231 -4.61 8.69 12.91
CA ALA A 231 -3.83 9.54 13.82
C ALA A 231 -2.41 9.80 13.34
N THR A 232 -1.82 8.90 12.53
CA THR A 232 -0.50 9.14 11.91
C THR A 232 -0.51 10.36 10.99
N ILE A 233 -1.61 10.62 10.28
CA ILE A 233 -1.76 11.80 9.41
C ILE A 233 -1.82 13.08 10.26
N ALA A 234 -2.52 13.06 11.37
CA ALA A 234 -2.54 14.20 12.28
C ALA A 234 -1.14 14.51 12.82
N ARG A 235 -0.37 13.47 13.17
CA ARG A 235 1.02 13.62 13.60
C ARG A 235 1.91 14.19 12.48
N MET A 236 1.81 13.68 11.27
CA MET A 236 2.52 14.21 10.11
C MET A 236 2.25 15.70 9.92
N ASN A 237 0.98 16.10 9.99
CA ASN A 237 0.60 17.51 9.84
C ASN A 237 1.17 18.38 10.96
N ALA A 238 1.19 17.90 12.20
CA ALA A 238 1.82 18.60 13.32
C ALA A 238 3.33 18.76 13.11
N ASP A 239 4.01 17.71 12.68
CA ASP A 239 5.45 17.75 12.38
C ASP A 239 5.77 18.69 11.19
N TYR A 240 4.94 18.67 10.15
CA TYR A 240 5.06 19.55 8.97
C TYR A 240 4.92 21.02 9.34
N LEU A 241 3.94 21.36 10.18
CA LEU A 241 3.67 22.73 10.64
C LEU A 241 4.65 23.19 11.75
N GLY A 242 5.54 22.32 12.23
CA GLY A 242 6.41 22.61 13.35
C GLY A 242 5.68 22.76 14.68
N LEU A 243 4.44 22.24 14.79
CA LEU A 243 3.60 22.31 15.97
C LEU A 243 3.81 21.11 16.91
N ALA A 244 4.53 20.10 16.49
CA ALA A 244 4.83 18.96 17.33
C ALA A 244 5.74 19.44 18.47
N ALA A 245 5.11 19.67 19.61
CA ALA A 245 5.78 20.04 20.82
C ALA A 245 6.94 19.08 21.11
N THR A 246 8.02 19.65 21.53
CA THR A 246 9.05 18.99 22.28
C THR A 246 8.41 18.13 23.37
N GLY A 247 8.54 16.82 23.22
CA GLY A 247 8.28 15.77 24.17
C GLY A 247 7.15 15.98 25.21
N ASP A 248 6.08 15.25 25.06
CA ASP A 248 5.35 14.72 26.21
C ASP A 248 5.37 13.19 26.12
#